data_d0b59fb04338b769cdc6673d0cf3a070
#
_entry.id   d0b59fb04338b769cdc6673d0cf3a070
#
_cell.length_a   1.000
_cell.length_b   1.000
_cell.length_c   1.000
_cell.angle_alpha   90.00
_cell.angle_beta   90.00
_cell.angle_gamma   90.00
#
_symmetry.space_group_name_H-M   'P 1'
#
loop_
_entity.id
_entity.type
_entity.pdbx_description
1 polymer ?
#
loop_
_entity_poly.entity_id
_entity_poly.type
_entity_poly.pdbx_seq_one_letter_code
_entity_poly.pdbx_strand_id
1 'polypeptide(L)'
;SYTWEFPEGQSLESITVSISMKEQGGYYDQYLIHQLTRTDERADYASDAVFANFRNVAVGDLGENAFFRSSSPVNNELGRASYADDLAEAGGIQAVMNLADSNELIEGYIAAEGFDSPYYQSLYEAGKVKALNLGVDFTAADFKSGLAEGLRFFAENEGPYLVHCTEGKDRAGFV
;
A
#
# COMPACT_ATOMS: atom_id res chain seq x y z
N SER A 1 6.52 14.36 -16.92
CA SER A 1 7.33 15.54 -17.30
C SER A 1 6.51 16.78 -16.98
N TYR A 2 7.05 17.68 -16.16
CA TYR A 2 6.44 18.98 -15.94
C TYR A 2 6.87 19.90 -17.06
N THR A 3 5.91 20.53 -17.74
CA THR A 3 6.18 21.59 -18.69
C THR A 3 6.08 22.91 -17.91
N TRP A 4 7.15 23.69 -17.89
CA TRP A 4 7.13 25.02 -17.32
C TRP A 4 6.62 25.99 -18.36
N GLU A 5 5.50 26.65 -18.09
CA GLU A 5 4.99 27.74 -18.92
C GLU A 5 5.45 29.07 -18.30
N PHE A 6 6.11 29.88 -19.10
CA PHE A 6 6.53 31.20 -18.68
C PHE A 6 5.32 32.16 -18.67
N PRO A 7 5.18 33.00 -17.65
CA PRO A 7 4.21 34.08 -17.68
C PRO A 7 4.40 34.98 -18.90
N GLU A 8 3.29 35.54 -19.40
CA GLU A 8 3.31 36.38 -20.59
C GLU A 8 4.33 37.55 -20.42
N GLY A 9 5.21 37.72 -21.41
CA GLY A 9 6.26 38.74 -21.39
C GLY A 9 7.58 38.32 -20.72
N GLN A 10 7.72 37.10 -20.25
CA GLN A 10 8.98 36.53 -19.75
C GLN A 10 9.64 35.61 -20.76
N SER A 11 10.97 35.63 -20.80
CA SER A 11 11.77 34.72 -21.63
C SER A 11 12.90 34.10 -20.79
N LEU A 12 13.49 32.99 -21.28
CA LEU A 12 14.64 32.34 -20.65
C LEU A 12 15.79 33.33 -20.36
N GLU A 13 15.97 34.31 -21.23
CA GLU A 13 17.03 35.32 -21.10
C GLU A 13 16.78 36.32 -19.96
N SER A 14 15.52 36.45 -19.50
CA SER A 14 15.13 37.32 -18.40
C SER A 14 15.12 36.63 -17.03
N ILE A 15 15.46 35.33 -16.97
CA ILE A 15 15.39 34.55 -15.74
C ILE A 15 16.80 34.36 -15.17
N THR A 16 16.98 34.80 -13.93
CA THR A 16 18.18 34.50 -13.15
C THR A 16 17.92 33.24 -12.31
N VAL A 17 18.71 32.19 -12.57
CA VAL A 17 18.70 30.98 -11.75
C VAL A 17 19.80 31.07 -10.72
N SER A 18 19.43 31.05 -9.46
CA SER A 18 20.39 31.04 -8.35
C SER A 18 20.38 29.67 -7.68
N ILE A 19 21.55 29.07 -7.50
CA ILE A 19 21.73 27.87 -6.72
C ILE A 19 22.35 28.28 -5.38
N SER A 20 21.66 28.03 -4.30
CA SER A 20 22.15 28.25 -2.95
C SER A 20 22.08 27.00 -2.12
N MET A 21 23.03 26.82 -1.22
CA MET A 21 22.96 25.78 -0.21
C MET A 21 21.77 26.06 0.71
N LYS A 22 20.89 25.11 0.87
CA LYS A 22 19.84 25.17 1.89
C LYS A 22 20.38 24.70 3.24
N GLU A 23 19.68 25.07 4.30
CA GLU A 23 20.01 24.59 5.64
C GLU A 23 20.02 23.05 5.70
N GLN A 24 20.92 22.52 6.52
CA GLN A 24 21.02 21.09 6.76
C GLN A 24 19.72 20.61 7.43
N GLY A 25 19.06 19.58 6.87
CA GLY A 25 17.79 19.09 7.40
C GLY A 25 17.10 18.13 6.44
N GLY A 26 15.80 18.24 6.23
CA GLY A 26 14.91 17.30 5.54
C GLY A 26 15.29 16.79 4.14
N TYR A 27 16.38 17.27 3.53
CA TYR A 27 16.88 16.72 2.25
C TYR A 27 17.54 15.35 2.38
N TYR A 28 18.09 15.02 3.54
CA TYR A 28 18.66 13.70 3.77
C TYR A 28 17.58 12.62 3.73
N ASP A 29 16.42 12.88 4.30
CA ASP A 29 15.30 11.95 4.25
C ASP A 29 14.79 11.78 2.82
N GLN A 30 14.73 12.87 2.03
CA GLN A 30 14.39 12.79 0.60
C GLN A 30 15.44 11.99 -0.18
N TYR A 31 16.72 12.17 0.10
CA TYR A 31 17.80 11.38 -0.48
C TYR A 31 17.61 9.90 -0.15
N LEU A 32 17.32 9.55 1.10
CA LEU A 32 17.07 8.17 1.52
C LEU A 32 15.87 7.56 0.80
N ILE A 33 14.79 8.33 0.60
CA ILE A 33 13.61 7.89 -0.16
C ILE A 33 14.00 7.53 -1.61
N HIS A 34 14.91 8.29 -2.23
CA HIS A 34 15.41 7.99 -3.58
C HIS A 34 16.35 6.78 -3.64
N GLN A 35 16.87 6.32 -2.49
CA GLN A 35 17.72 5.13 -2.39
C GLN A 35 16.91 3.87 -2.03
N LEU A 36 15.58 3.96 -1.91
CA LEU A 36 14.75 2.80 -1.61
C LEU A 36 14.86 1.74 -2.71
N THR A 37 15.06 0.50 -2.30
CA THR A 37 15.00 -0.67 -3.18
C THR A 37 13.61 -0.79 -3.79
N ARG A 38 13.54 -1.00 -5.11
CA ARG A 38 12.26 -1.05 -5.87
C ARG A 38 12.20 -2.22 -6.84
N THR A 39 13.05 -3.20 -6.64
CA THR A 39 13.05 -4.44 -7.42
C THR A 39 11.98 -5.41 -6.92
N ASP A 40 11.63 -6.41 -7.71
CA ASP A 40 10.75 -7.50 -7.29
C ASP A 40 11.55 -8.76 -6.93
N GLU A 41 12.85 -8.59 -6.66
CA GLU A 41 13.76 -9.63 -6.23
C GLU A 41 13.84 -9.65 -4.70
N ARG A 42 13.33 -10.72 -4.06
CA ARG A 42 13.36 -10.85 -2.58
C ARG A 42 14.76 -10.69 -1.98
N ALA A 43 15.79 -11.16 -2.68
CA ALA A 43 17.18 -11.11 -2.22
C ALA A 43 17.73 -9.69 -2.02
N ASP A 44 17.13 -8.68 -2.66
CA ASP A 44 17.53 -7.27 -2.55
C ASP A 44 17.05 -6.62 -1.25
N TYR A 45 16.22 -7.32 -0.47
CA TYR A 45 15.58 -6.78 0.73
C TYR A 45 16.08 -7.46 1.99
N ALA A 46 16.21 -6.70 3.07
CA ALA A 46 16.76 -7.17 4.33
C ALA A 46 15.88 -8.23 5.04
N SER A 47 14.56 -8.24 4.77
CA SER A 47 13.63 -9.21 5.37
C SER A 47 12.38 -9.36 4.51
N ASP A 48 11.58 -10.40 4.78
CA ASP A 48 10.28 -10.64 4.16
C ASP A 48 9.32 -9.46 4.41
N ALA A 49 9.34 -8.93 5.62
CA ALA A 49 8.51 -7.77 5.98
C ALA A 49 8.86 -6.52 5.16
N VAL A 50 10.16 -6.29 4.89
CA VAL A 50 10.58 -5.17 4.03
C VAL A 50 10.19 -5.43 2.59
N PHE A 51 10.36 -6.65 2.09
CA PHE A 51 9.97 -7.04 0.73
C PHE A 51 8.47 -6.95 0.50
N ALA A 52 7.67 -7.53 1.39
CA ALA A 52 6.21 -7.48 1.35
C ALA A 52 5.64 -6.10 1.77
N ASN A 53 6.49 -5.14 2.11
CA ASN A 53 6.07 -3.84 2.64
C ASN A 53 5.11 -3.97 3.83
N PHE A 54 5.28 -5.05 4.63
CA PHE A 54 4.44 -5.38 5.78
C PHE A 54 4.94 -4.68 7.03
N ARG A 55 4.06 -3.94 7.67
CA ARG A 55 4.39 -3.20 8.89
C ARG A 55 3.20 -2.87 9.76
N ASN A 56 3.44 -2.81 11.05
CA ASN A 56 2.50 -2.28 12.03
C ASN A 56 2.32 -0.76 11.83
N VAL A 57 1.10 -0.28 11.98
CA VAL A 57 0.72 1.14 11.98
C VAL A 57 0.32 1.50 13.42
N ALA A 58 1.29 2.00 14.19
CA ALA A 58 1.08 2.44 15.57
C ALA A 58 1.15 3.97 15.64
N VAL A 59 0.04 4.63 15.36
CA VAL A 59 -0.08 6.10 15.38
C VAL A 59 -1.31 6.53 16.19
N GLY A 60 -1.18 7.62 16.91
CA GLY A 60 -2.26 8.14 17.75
C GLY A 60 -2.70 7.11 18.80
N ASP A 61 -4.00 6.86 18.87
CA ASP A 61 -4.62 5.92 19.79
C ASP A 61 -4.71 4.48 19.25
N LEU A 62 -4.18 4.22 18.06
CA LEU A 62 -4.04 2.87 17.52
C LEU A 62 -2.98 2.13 18.34
N GLY A 63 -3.38 1.09 19.05
CA GLY A 63 -2.46 0.27 19.83
C GLY A 63 -1.43 -0.46 18.97
N GLU A 64 -0.34 -0.90 19.60
CA GLU A 64 0.62 -1.77 18.90
C GLU A 64 -0.07 -3.07 18.48
N ASN A 65 0.29 -3.57 17.31
CA ASN A 65 -0.22 -4.80 16.71
C ASN A 65 -1.74 -4.83 16.47
N ALA A 66 -2.40 -3.69 16.39
CA ALA A 66 -3.82 -3.59 16.08
C ALA A 66 -4.07 -3.39 14.59
N PHE A 67 -3.20 -2.63 13.92
CA PHE A 67 -3.31 -2.29 12.51
C PHE A 67 -2.02 -2.57 11.74
N PHE A 68 -2.14 -3.20 10.60
CA PHE A 68 -1.04 -3.49 9.70
C PHE A 68 -1.34 -3.00 8.28
N ARG A 69 -0.29 -2.76 7.51
CA ARG A 69 -0.38 -2.52 6.07
C ARG A 69 0.69 -3.33 5.33
N SER A 70 0.38 -3.70 4.06
CA SER A 70 1.29 -4.49 3.23
C SER A 70 1.06 -4.29 1.73
N SER A 71 1.93 -4.91 0.91
CA SER A 71 1.60 -5.30 -0.45
C SER A 71 0.48 -6.34 -0.46
N SER A 72 -0.03 -6.67 -1.64
CA SER A 72 -1.11 -7.65 -1.76
C SER A 72 -0.68 -9.04 -1.28
N PRO A 73 -1.41 -9.65 -0.35
CA PRO A 73 -1.23 -11.06 0.02
C PRO A 73 -1.95 -12.04 -0.93
N VAL A 74 -2.57 -11.57 -2.02
CA VAL A 74 -3.33 -12.42 -2.96
C VAL A 74 -2.92 -12.21 -4.42
N ASN A 75 -2.64 -10.97 -4.85
CA ASN A 75 -2.11 -10.68 -6.18
C ASN A 75 -0.60 -10.86 -6.19
N ASN A 76 -0.11 -11.88 -6.89
CA ASN A 76 1.31 -12.24 -6.92
C ASN A 76 2.07 -11.64 -8.12
N GLU A 77 1.57 -10.61 -8.77
CA GLU A 77 2.25 -9.96 -9.92
C GLU A 77 3.67 -9.46 -9.58
N LEU A 78 3.92 -9.14 -8.30
CA LEU A 78 5.21 -8.65 -7.81
C LEU A 78 6.02 -9.72 -7.04
N GLY A 79 5.58 -10.98 -7.03
CA GLY A 79 6.25 -12.06 -6.30
C GLY A 79 6.21 -11.93 -4.78
N ARG A 80 5.28 -11.16 -4.23
CA ARG A 80 5.24 -10.78 -2.80
C ARG A 80 4.10 -11.41 -2.03
N ALA A 81 3.14 -12.05 -2.72
CA ALA A 81 1.89 -12.46 -2.11
C ALA A 81 2.09 -13.47 -0.98
N SER A 82 2.84 -14.54 -1.18
CA SER A 82 3.08 -15.55 -0.14
C SER A 82 3.78 -14.97 1.08
N TYR A 83 4.76 -14.08 0.88
CA TYR A 83 5.44 -13.40 2.00
C TYR A 83 4.49 -12.51 2.81
N ALA A 84 3.58 -11.80 2.13
CA ALA A 84 2.58 -10.97 2.79
C ALA A 84 1.53 -11.83 3.52
N ASP A 85 1.18 -13.00 2.97
CA ASP A 85 0.27 -13.98 3.54
C ASP A 85 0.84 -14.61 4.83
N ASP A 86 2.08 -15.11 4.76
CA ASP A 86 2.79 -15.68 5.92
C ASP A 86 2.91 -14.67 7.08
N LEU A 87 3.20 -13.41 6.73
CA LEU A 87 3.29 -12.33 7.73
C LEU A 87 1.93 -11.94 8.30
N ALA A 88 0.85 -12.03 7.51
CA ALA A 88 -0.49 -11.79 7.98
C ALA A 88 -0.94 -12.90 8.95
N GLU A 89 -0.62 -14.16 8.65
CA GLU A 89 -0.85 -15.28 9.58
C GLU A 89 -0.06 -15.11 10.87
N ALA A 90 1.24 -14.84 10.76
CA ALA A 90 2.10 -14.61 11.93
C ALA A 90 1.65 -13.40 12.78
N GLY A 91 1.10 -12.37 12.16
CA GLY A 91 0.51 -11.21 12.82
C GLY A 91 -0.88 -11.45 13.40
N GLY A 92 -1.48 -12.62 13.16
CA GLY A 92 -2.80 -12.99 13.64
C GLY A 92 -3.93 -12.13 13.05
N ILE A 93 -3.77 -11.64 11.81
CA ILE A 93 -4.76 -10.79 11.15
C ILE A 93 -6.11 -11.49 11.08
N GLN A 94 -7.17 -10.81 11.49
CA GLN A 94 -8.53 -11.37 11.50
C GLN A 94 -9.48 -10.73 10.50
N ALA A 95 -9.17 -9.52 10.04
CA ALA A 95 -9.97 -8.85 9.02
C ALA A 95 -9.08 -8.03 8.07
N VAL A 96 -9.40 -8.06 6.79
CA VAL A 96 -8.59 -7.47 5.71
C VAL A 96 -9.42 -6.50 4.89
N MET A 97 -8.88 -5.32 4.63
CA MET A 97 -9.38 -4.35 3.66
C MET A 97 -8.49 -4.38 2.42
N ASN A 98 -9.01 -4.96 1.34
CA ASN A 98 -8.35 -4.95 0.03
C ASN A 98 -8.81 -3.74 -0.76
N LEU A 99 -7.93 -2.77 -0.92
CA LEU A 99 -8.22 -1.51 -1.62
C LEU A 99 -8.14 -1.66 -3.14
N ALA A 100 -7.45 -2.68 -3.65
CA ALA A 100 -7.06 -2.78 -5.06
C ALA A 100 -8.00 -3.61 -5.92
N ASP A 101 -8.50 -4.71 -5.38
CA ASP A 101 -9.10 -5.77 -6.18
C ASP A 101 -10.61 -5.87 -5.95
N SER A 102 -11.33 -6.35 -6.97
CA SER A 102 -12.72 -6.81 -6.85
C SER A 102 -12.77 -8.26 -6.36
N ASN A 103 -13.96 -8.74 -5.98
CA ASN A 103 -14.14 -10.15 -5.62
C ASN A 103 -13.79 -11.08 -6.79
N GLU A 104 -14.16 -10.71 -8.01
CA GLU A 104 -13.86 -11.50 -9.22
C GLU A 104 -12.36 -11.64 -9.45
N LEU A 105 -11.59 -10.59 -9.18
CA LEU A 105 -10.12 -10.63 -9.27
C LEU A 105 -9.53 -11.53 -8.20
N ILE A 106 -10.00 -11.40 -6.96
CA ILE A 106 -9.55 -12.25 -5.83
C ILE A 106 -9.82 -13.72 -6.13
N GLU A 107 -11.03 -14.07 -6.58
CA GLU A 107 -11.41 -15.42 -6.97
C GLU A 107 -10.54 -15.94 -8.12
N GLY A 108 -10.23 -15.08 -9.09
CA GLY A 108 -9.32 -15.38 -10.19
C GLY A 108 -7.90 -15.70 -9.72
N TYR A 109 -7.37 -14.96 -8.76
CA TYR A 109 -6.05 -15.23 -8.18
C TYR A 109 -6.03 -16.54 -7.38
N ILE A 110 -7.06 -16.78 -6.57
CA ILE A 110 -7.19 -18.03 -5.78
C ILE A 110 -7.29 -19.26 -6.69
N ALA A 111 -7.96 -19.14 -7.83
CA ALA A 111 -8.11 -20.24 -8.79
C ALA A 111 -6.87 -20.43 -9.71
N ALA A 112 -5.89 -19.54 -9.67
CA ALA A 112 -4.73 -19.60 -10.55
C ALA A 112 -3.77 -20.74 -10.15
N GLU A 113 -3.15 -21.34 -11.15
CA GLU A 113 -2.07 -22.32 -10.92
C GLU A 113 -0.90 -21.68 -10.17
N GLY A 114 -0.41 -22.34 -9.13
CA GLY A 114 0.67 -21.83 -8.30
C GLY A 114 0.26 -20.77 -7.28
N PHE A 115 -1.03 -20.62 -7.02
CA PHE A 115 -1.51 -19.81 -5.90
C PHE A 115 -0.91 -20.32 -4.57
N ASP A 116 -0.34 -19.42 -3.78
CA ASP A 116 0.38 -19.74 -2.54
C ASP A 116 0.11 -18.67 -1.46
N SER A 117 -1.17 -18.51 -1.10
CA SER A 117 -1.62 -17.62 -0.03
C SER A 117 -2.83 -18.22 0.71
N PRO A 118 -2.61 -19.36 1.38
CA PRO A 118 -3.70 -20.13 1.99
C PRO A 118 -4.38 -19.40 3.16
N TYR A 119 -3.64 -18.56 3.89
CA TYR A 119 -4.21 -17.81 5.01
C TYR A 119 -5.20 -16.76 4.52
N TYR A 120 -4.82 -15.98 3.50
CA TYR A 120 -5.73 -15.02 2.89
C TYR A 120 -6.97 -15.69 2.30
N GLN A 121 -6.80 -16.84 1.63
CA GLN A 121 -7.93 -17.60 1.13
C GLN A 121 -8.88 -17.98 2.27
N SER A 122 -8.38 -18.47 3.39
CA SER A 122 -9.21 -18.84 4.54
C SER A 122 -10.00 -17.65 5.10
N LEU A 123 -9.38 -16.48 5.17
CA LEU A 123 -10.04 -15.23 5.57
C LEU A 123 -11.12 -14.80 4.55
N TYR A 124 -10.82 -14.94 3.25
CA TYR A 124 -11.77 -14.61 2.19
C TYR A 124 -13.01 -15.50 2.25
N GLU A 125 -12.82 -16.82 2.35
CA GLU A 125 -13.90 -17.81 2.47
C GLU A 125 -14.73 -17.63 3.76
N ALA A 126 -14.11 -17.15 4.83
CA ALA A 126 -14.78 -16.79 6.08
C ALA A 126 -15.50 -15.44 6.06
N GLY A 127 -15.47 -14.70 4.94
CA GLY A 127 -16.07 -13.36 4.83
C GLY A 127 -15.31 -12.29 5.62
N LYS A 128 -14.03 -12.52 5.90
CA LYS A 128 -13.14 -11.60 6.64
C LYS A 128 -12.30 -10.71 5.75
N VAL A 129 -12.58 -10.68 4.45
CA VAL A 129 -11.96 -9.79 3.47
C VAL A 129 -13.00 -8.88 2.84
N LYS A 130 -12.80 -7.59 2.90
CA LYS A 130 -13.59 -6.59 2.19
C LYS A 130 -12.85 -6.12 0.94
N ALA A 131 -13.30 -6.55 -0.22
CA ALA A 131 -12.83 -6.09 -1.52
C ALA A 131 -13.48 -4.74 -1.87
N LEU A 132 -12.68 -3.72 -2.19
CA LEU A 132 -13.16 -2.38 -2.46
C LEU A 132 -12.93 -1.92 -3.91
N ASN A 133 -11.98 -2.50 -4.61
CA ASN A 133 -11.66 -2.19 -6.01
C ASN A 133 -11.53 -0.68 -6.29
N LEU A 134 -10.78 0.02 -5.45
CA LEU A 134 -10.64 1.47 -5.53
C LEU A 134 -9.58 1.87 -6.56
N GLY A 135 -9.85 2.93 -7.31
CA GLY A 135 -8.87 3.59 -8.14
C GLY A 135 -7.79 4.33 -7.35
N VAL A 136 -6.96 5.11 -8.04
CA VAL A 136 -5.88 5.92 -7.44
C VAL A 136 -6.23 7.41 -7.35
N ASP A 137 -7.43 7.80 -7.72
CA ASP A 137 -7.93 9.16 -7.50
C ASP A 137 -8.56 9.25 -6.10
N PHE A 138 -7.75 9.65 -5.12
CA PHE A 138 -8.16 9.79 -3.72
C PHE A 138 -9.19 10.90 -3.49
N THR A 139 -9.41 11.78 -4.47
CA THR A 139 -10.40 12.87 -4.39
C THR A 139 -11.78 12.44 -4.89
N ALA A 140 -11.85 11.36 -5.65
CA ALA A 140 -13.07 10.85 -6.24
C ALA A 140 -14.12 10.46 -5.18
N ALA A 141 -15.38 10.61 -5.52
CA ALA A 141 -16.48 10.32 -4.58
C ALA A 141 -16.62 8.83 -4.30
N ASP A 142 -16.34 7.98 -5.31
CA ASP A 142 -16.36 6.53 -5.19
C ASP A 142 -15.22 6.02 -4.31
N PHE A 143 -14.02 6.63 -4.37
CA PHE A 143 -12.93 6.32 -3.44
C PHE A 143 -13.36 6.58 -1.99
N LYS A 144 -13.93 7.74 -1.71
CA LYS A 144 -14.38 8.12 -0.35
C LYS A 144 -15.50 7.22 0.16
N SER A 145 -16.48 6.91 -0.68
CA SER A 145 -17.58 6.01 -0.29
C SER A 145 -17.11 4.58 -0.05
N GLY A 146 -16.26 4.04 -0.92
CA GLY A 146 -15.68 2.71 -0.75
C GLY A 146 -14.81 2.60 0.50
N LEU A 147 -13.98 3.62 0.78
CA LEU A 147 -13.21 3.67 2.02
C LEU A 147 -14.12 3.67 3.26
N ALA A 148 -15.21 4.43 3.24
CA ALA A 148 -16.18 4.42 4.33
C ALA A 148 -16.84 3.05 4.54
N GLU A 149 -17.07 2.27 3.46
CA GLU A 149 -17.52 0.87 3.58
C GLU A 149 -16.46 -0.02 4.22
N GLY A 150 -15.20 0.12 3.83
CA GLY A 150 -14.09 -0.62 4.44
C GLY A 150 -13.95 -0.34 5.93
N LEU A 151 -14.08 0.92 6.34
CA LEU A 151 -14.03 1.30 7.76
C LEU A 151 -15.22 0.75 8.56
N ARG A 152 -16.43 0.72 7.98
CA ARG A 152 -17.58 0.04 8.62
C ARG A 152 -17.32 -1.44 8.77
N PHE A 153 -16.79 -2.09 7.74
CA PHE A 153 -16.42 -3.50 7.83
C PHE A 153 -15.45 -3.77 8.97
N PHE A 154 -14.43 -2.95 9.17
CA PHE A 154 -13.53 -3.09 10.32
C PHE A 154 -14.25 -2.85 11.66
N ALA A 155 -15.16 -1.90 11.73
CA ALA A 155 -15.95 -1.66 12.95
C ALA A 155 -16.88 -2.83 13.33
N GLU A 156 -17.24 -3.67 12.36
CA GLU A 156 -18.13 -4.85 12.53
C GLU A 156 -17.34 -6.15 12.75
N ASN A 157 -16.00 -6.11 12.64
CA ASN A 157 -15.13 -7.26 12.79
C ASN A 157 -14.06 -7.03 13.85
N GLU A 158 -13.55 -8.11 14.41
CA GLU A 158 -12.42 -8.05 15.35
C GLU A 158 -11.09 -7.98 14.60
N GLY A 159 -10.13 -7.28 15.19
CA GLY A 159 -8.73 -7.20 14.72
C GLY A 159 -7.84 -8.28 15.32
N PRO A 160 -6.55 -8.32 14.96
CA PRO A 160 -5.81 -7.32 14.18
C PRO A 160 -6.27 -7.16 12.74
N TYR A 161 -6.12 -5.95 12.20
CA TYR A 161 -6.57 -5.57 10.87
C TYR A 161 -5.41 -5.42 9.89
N LEU A 162 -5.64 -5.79 8.63
CA LEU A 162 -4.71 -5.53 7.54
C LEU A 162 -5.37 -4.65 6.46
N VAL A 163 -4.68 -3.58 6.07
CA VAL A 163 -5.02 -2.79 4.89
C VAL A 163 -3.96 -3.02 3.82
N HIS A 164 -4.36 -3.39 2.62
CA HIS A 164 -3.42 -3.57 1.52
C HIS A 164 -3.95 -3.02 0.19
N CYS A 165 -3.03 -2.78 -0.71
CA CYS A 165 -3.26 -2.60 -2.15
C CYS A 165 -2.21 -3.43 -2.90
N THR A 166 -1.97 -3.20 -4.17
CA THR A 166 -0.99 -3.98 -4.95
C THR A 166 0.41 -3.93 -4.31
N GLU A 167 0.98 -2.74 -4.11
CA GLU A 167 2.33 -2.57 -3.54
C GLU A 167 2.34 -2.19 -2.05
N GLY A 168 1.20 -1.86 -1.45
CA GLY A 168 1.14 -1.33 -0.09
C GLY A 168 1.71 0.09 0.06
N LYS A 169 1.84 0.84 -1.04
CA LYS A 169 2.45 2.19 -1.06
C LYS A 169 1.40 3.29 -1.15
N ASP A 170 0.71 3.41 -2.29
CA ASP A 170 -0.14 4.55 -2.60
C ASP A 170 -1.48 4.49 -1.85
N ARG A 171 -2.41 3.61 -2.28
CA ARG A 171 -3.74 3.48 -1.66
C ARG A 171 -3.65 3.12 -0.17
N ALA A 172 -2.85 2.10 0.17
CA ALA A 172 -2.64 1.72 1.57
C ALA A 172 -1.80 2.73 2.37
N GLY A 173 -1.10 3.64 1.71
CA GLY A 173 -0.36 4.73 2.33
C GLY A 173 -1.19 5.96 2.60
N PHE A 174 -2.26 6.13 1.83
CA PHE A 174 -3.21 7.23 1.98
C PHE A 174 -4.21 6.97 3.13
N VAL A 175 -4.66 5.73 3.29
CA VAL A 175 -5.56 5.28 4.35
C VAL A 175 -4.86 5.17 5.69
#